data_fcb06601202d548a1d181debde205db8
#
_entry.id   fcb06601202d548a1d181debde205db8
#
_cell.length_a   1.000
_cell.length_b   1.000
_cell.length_c   1.000
_cell.angle_alpha   90.00
_cell.angle_beta   90.00
_cell.angle_gamma   90.00
#
_symmetry.space_group_name_H-M   'P 1'
#
loop_
_entity.id
_entity.type
_entity.pdbx_description
1 polymer ?
#
loop_
_entity_poly.entity_id
_entity_poly.type
_entity_poly.pdbx_seq_one_letter_code
_entity_poly.pdbx_strand_id
1 'polypeptide(L)'
;MGLEVKGLMHVGYRIGAQADQVPAIVNFYKSVFNLDIDPSRPTIPTIPGAWVQLPHSTVKPQFHLMVADGVSPAARSARQDPTRTHIALVVKNLVEAKKHLEAVGVDYWVYSGLVGMNSDQVFFEDPTGNLFELQQTG
;
A
#
# COMPACT_ATOMS: atom_id res chain seq x y z
N MET A 1 9.06 -4.06 23.58
CA MET A 1 7.72 -3.69 23.10
C MET A 1 7.80 -3.25 21.67
N GLY A 2 6.94 -3.75 20.83
CA GLY A 2 6.87 -3.36 19.43
C GLY A 2 5.67 -2.47 19.13
N LEU A 3 5.41 -2.25 17.85
CA LEU A 3 4.20 -1.61 17.38
C LEU A 3 3.00 -2.49 17.70
N GLU A 4 1.85 -1.87 17.96
CA GLU A 4 0.62 -2.62 18.09
C GLU A 4 0.01 -2.81 16.70
N VAL A 5 0.38 -3.93 16.05
CA VAL A 5 -0.11 -4.30 14.73
C VAL A 5 -1.46 -5.00 14.89
N LYS A 6 -2.46 -4.49 14.19
CA LYS A 6 -3.82 -5.04 14.25
C LYS A 6 -4.11 -6.04 13.13
N GLY A 7 -3.35 -6.02 12.07
CA GLY A 7 -3.52 -6.98 11.00
C GLY A 7 -2.88 -6.54 9.69
N LEU A 8 -2.97 -7.44 8.71
CA LEU A 8 -2.54 -7.18 7.36
C LEU A 8 -3.59 -6.31 6.66
N MET A 9 -3.15 -5.21 6.05
CA MET A 9 -4.04 -4.33 5.31
C MET A 9 -4.04 -4.66 3.81
N HIS A 10 -2.86 -4.68 3.21
CA HIS A 10 -2.75 -5.05 1.80
C HIS A 10 -1.32 -5.44 1.43
N VAL A 11 -1.19 -6.06 0.27
CA VAL A 11 0.08 -6.23 -0.42
C VAL A 11 -0.02 -5.42 -1.71
N GLY A 12 0.92 -4.52 -1.93
CA GLY A 12 0.97 -3.68 -3.13
C GLY A 12 2.10 -4.11 -4.05
N TYR A 13 1.84 -4.16 -5.36
CA TYR A 13 2.86 -4.51 -6.34
C TYR A 13 2.49 -3.98 -7.73
N ARG A 14 3.52 -3.88 -8.56
CA ARG A 14 3.35 -3.37 -9.92
C ARG A 14 2.78 -4.45 -10.84
N ILE A 15 1.90 -4.01 -11.75
CA ILE A 15 1.27 -4.88 -12.75
C ILE A 15 1.64 -4.50 -14.18
N GLY A 16 2.68 -3.70 -14.37
CA GLY A 16 3.14 -3.27 -15.67
C GLY A 16 3.19 -1.77 -15.81
N ALA A 17 3.51 -1.32 -17.03
CA ALA A 17 3.79 0.09 -17.31
C ALA A 17 2.61 0.82 -17.96
N GLN A 18 1.56 0.11 -18.36
CA GLN A 18 0.47 0.65 -19.19
C GLN A 18 -0.87 0.61 -18.45
N ALA A 19 -1.48 1.78 -18.28
CA ALA A 19 -2.76 1.91 -17.60
C ALA A 19 -3.90 1.16 -18.30
N ASP A 20 -3.83 1.01 -19.62
CA ASP A 20 -4.86 0.32 -20.40
C ASP A 20 -4.89 -1.19 -20.18
N GLN A 21 -3.87 -1.74 -19.52
CA GLN A 21 -3.83 -3.17 -19.17
C GLN A 21 -4.61 -3.50 -17.89
N VAL A 22 -5.01 -2.50 -17.11
CA VAL A 22 -5.69 -2.71 -15.83
C VAL A 22 -6.95 -3.57 -15.97
N PRO A 23 -7.87 -3.33 -16.92
CA PRO A 23 -9.08 -4.16 -17.04
C PRO A 23 -8.79 -5.63 -17.29
N ALA A 24 -7.81 -5.94 -18.13
CA ALA A 24 -7.45 -7.34 -18.42
C ALA A 24 -6.84 -8.03 -17.19
N ILE A 25 -6.04 -7.30 -16.41
CA ILE A 25 -5.41 -7.84 -15.21
C ILE A 25 -6.44 -8.05 -14.11
N VAL A 26 -7.36 -7.10 -13.91
CA VAL A 26 -8.48 -7.27 -12.97
C VAL A 26 -9.30 -8.49 -13.34
N ASN A 27 -9.58 -8.69 -14.64
CA ASN A 27 -10.30 -9.86 -15.12
C ASN A 27 -9.59 -11.17 -14.80
N PHE A 28 -8.26 -11.18 -14.82
CA PHE A 28 -7.48 -12.35 -14.40
C PHE A 28 -7.78 -12.72 -12.94
N TYR A 29 -7.75 -11.74 -12.03
CA TYR A 29 -8.04 -11.99 -10.62
C TYR A 29 -9.47 -12.47 -10.40
N LYS A 30 -10.41 -11.94 -11.16
CA LYS A 30 -11.80 -12.39 -11.09
C LYS A 30 -11.94 -13.82 -11.63
N SER A 31 -11.37 -14.10 -12.79
CA SER A 31 -11.52 -15.41 -13.45
C SER A 31 -10.81 -16.53 -12.69
N VAL A 32 -9.61 -16.26 -12.19
CA VAL A 32 -8.76 -17.28 -11.55
C VAL A 32 -9.12 -17.46 -10.09
N PHE A 33 -9.33 -16.37 -9.36
CA PHE A 33 -9.50 -16.40 -7.90
C PHE A 33 -10.91 -16.02 -7.45
N ASN A 34 -11.78 -15.61 -8.35
CA ASN A 34 -13.11 -15.10 -8.02
C ASN A 34 -13.06 -13.88 -7.07
N LEU A 35 -12.09 -12.99 -7.30
CA LEU A 35 -11.94 -11.77 -6.52
C LEU A 35 -12.54 -10.58 -7.26
N ASP A 36 -13.15 -9.67 -6.51
CA ASP A 36 -13.75 -8.46 -7.04
C ASP A 36 -12.92 -7.23 -6.68
N ILE A 37 -13.07 -6.19 -7.50
CA ILE A 37 -12.43 -4.91 -7.22
C ILE A 37 -13.16 -4.18 -6.09
N ASP A 38 -12.42 -3.36 -5.36
CA ASP A 38 -12.97 -2.41 -4.41
C ASP A 38 -13.33 -1.12 -5.15
N PRO A 39 -14.62 -0.79 -5.29
CA PRO A 39 -15.04 0.40 -6.02
C PRO A 39 -14.75 1.70 -5.26
N SER A 40 -14.37 1.62 -3.99
CA SER A 40 -14.09 2.80 -3.17
C SER A 40 -12.69 3.37 -3.39
N ARG A 41 -11.84 2.71 -4.20
CA ARG A 41 -10.52 3.24 -4.51
C ARG A 41 -10.65 4.62 -5.14
N PRO A 42 -9.99 5.65 -4.56
CA PRO A 42 -10.01 6.97 -5.19
C PRO A 42 -9.24 6.93 -6.51
N THR A 43 -9.55 7.85 -7.41
CA THR A 43 -8.72 8.05 -8.60
C THR A 43 -7.40 8.64 -8.17
N ILE A 44 -6.31 7.95 -8.49
CA ILE A 44 -4.94 8.41 -8.19
C ILE A 44 -4.25 8.58 -9.54
N PRO A 45 -4.22 9.81 -10.10
CA PRO A 45 -3.69 10.00 -11.46
C PRO A 45 -2.25 9.59 -11.63
N THR A 46 -1.44 9.71 -10.58
CA THR A 46 -0.02 9.35 -10.59
C THR A 46 0.24 7.87 -10.42
N ILE A 47 -0.76 7.11 -10.00
CA ILE A 47 -0.67 5.66 -9.80
C ILE A 47 -1.96 5.03 -10.32
N PRO A 48 -2.08 4.81 -11.63
CA PRO A 48 -3.22 4.04 -12.13
C PRO A 48 -3.19 2.63 -11.58
N GLY A 49 -4.34 2.02 -11.41
CA GLY A 49 -4.39 0.65 -10.89
C GLY A 49 -5.78 0.27 -10.38
N ALA A 50 -5.78 -0.72 -9.51
CA ALA A 50 -7.00 -1.23 -8.90
C ALA A 50 -6.68 -1.82 -7.53
N TRP A 51 -7.68 -1.85 -6.67
CA TRP A 51 -7.63 -2.59 -5.42
C TRP A 51 -8.53 -3.82 -5.56
N VAL A 52 -7.96 -4.99 -5.31
CA VAL A 52 -8.67 -6.26 -5.40
C VAL A 52 -8.88 -6.80 -4.00
N GLN A 53 -10.14 -7.10 -3.67
CA GLN A 53 -10.51 -7.55 -2.33
C GLN A 53 -10.35 -9.05 -2.20
N LEU A 54 -9.77 -9.48 -1.07
CA LEU A 54 -9.76 -10.87 -0.67
C LEU A 54 -11.00 -11.13 0.20
N PRO A 55 -11.80 -12.18 -0.12
CA PRO A 55 -13.02 -12.45 0.61
C PRO A 55 -12.73 -13.09 1.97
N HIS A 56 -13.72 -13.08 2.84
CA HIS A 56 -13.79 -13.89 4.05
C HIS A 56 -12.81 -13.57 5.16
N SER A 57 -12.31 -12.35 5.22
CA SER A 57 -11.48 -11.90 6.33
C SER A 57 -12.21 -10.80 7.09
N THR A 58 -12.14 -10.84 8.41
CA THR A 58 -12.65 -9.73 9.24
C THR A 58 -11.85 -8.46 9.00
N VAL A 59 -10.61 -8.58 8.57
CA VAL A 59 -9.72 -7.46 8.23
C VAL A 59 -9.85 -7.07 6.76
N LYS A 60 -10.40 -7.95 5.92
CA LYS A 60 -10.59 -7.75 4.48
C LYS A 60 -9.33 -7.25 3.77
N PRO A 61 -8.23 -8.01 3.82
CA PRO A 61 -7.01 -7.60 3.15
C PRO A 61 -7.20 -7.51 1.64
N GLN A 62 -6.37 -6.72 0.98
CA GLN A 62 -6.47 -6.44 -0.44
C GLN A 62 -5.14 -6.66 -1.15
N PHE A 63 -5.19 -6.87 -2.46
CA PHE A 63 -4.06 -6.64 -3.35
C PHE A 63 -4.21 -5.24 -3.95
N HIS A 64 -3.18 -4.41 -3.82
CA HIS A 64 -3.13 -3.12 -4.48
C HIS A 64 -2.29 -3.25 -5.74
N LEU A 65 -2.95 -3.20 -6.89
CA LEU A 65 -2.33 -3.35 -8.20
C LEU A 65 -1.96 -1.96 -8.71
N MET A 66 -0.69 -1.74 -9.00
CA MET A 66 -0.18 -0.42 -9.32
C MET A 66 0.50 -0.42 -10.69
N VAL A 67 0.13 0.54 -11.53
CA VAL A 67 0.79 0.76 -12.82
C VAL A 67 1.92 1.75 -12.62
N ALA A 68 3.13 1.36 -12.98
CA ALA A 68 4.29 2.24 -12.90
C ALA A 68 5.40 1.73 -13.83
N ASP A 69 6.22 2.68 -14.30
CA ASP A 69 7.40 2.42 -15.09
C ASP A 69 8.52 3.30 -14.53
N GLY A 70 9.64 2.68 -14.16
CA GLY A 70 10.73 3.40 -13.50
C GLY A 70 10.30 3.98 -12.16
N VAL A 71 10.75 5.20 -11.84
CA VAL A 71 10.31 5.91 -10.64
C VAL A 71 8.94 6.50 -10.88
N SER A 72 7.98 6.20 -9.98
CA SER A 72 6.61 6.70 -10.11
C SER A 72 6.57 8.24 -10.06
N PRO A 73 5.65 8.87 -10.83
CA PRO A 73 5.42 10.31 -10.68
C PRO A 73 5.01 10.74 -9.27
N ALA A 74 4.47 9.80 -8.47
CA ALA A 74 4.11 10.08 -7.08
C ALA A 74 5.31 10.08 -6.14
N ALA A 75 6.46 9.55 -6.57
CA ALA A 75 7.61 9.34 -5.71
C ALA A 75 8.48 10.58 -5.57
N ARG A 76 9.00 10.82 -4.36
CA ARG A 76 10.02 11.85 -4.13
C ARG A 76 11.41 11.37 -4.58
N SER A 77 11.61 10.05 -4.56
CA SER A 77 12.87 9.42 -4.97
C SER A 77 12.60 7.95 -5.28
N ALA A 78 13.57 7.27 -5.88
CA ALA A 78 13.46 5.83 -6.13
C ALA A 78 13.26 5.03 -4.84
N ARG A 79 13.94 5.42 -3.76
CA ARG A 79 13.79 4.76 -2.46
C ARG A 79 12.41 4.96 -1.86
N GLN A 80 11.88 6.18 -1.99
CA GLN A 80 10.59 6.57 -1.42
C GLN A 80 9.44 6.40 -2.41
N ASP A 81 9.57 5.51 -3.36
CA ASP A 81 8.54 5.25 -4.37
C ASP A 81 7.42 4.38 -3.77
N PRO A 82 6.19 4.90 -3.67
CA PRO A 82 5.09 4.13 -3.09
C PRO A 82 4.60 2.98 -3.98
N THR A 83 5.07 2.92 -5.23
CA THR A 83 4.75 1.80 -6.12
C THR A 83 5.72 0.63 -6.00
N ARG A 84 6.71 0.72 -5.14
CA ARG A 84 7.55 -0.44 -4.79
C ARG A 84 6.68 -1.52 -4.16
N THR A 85 7.01 -2.78 -4.42
CA THR A 85 6.33 -3.89 -3.75
C THR A 85 6.44 -3.73 -2.25
N HIS A 86 5.31 -3.78 -1.56
CA HIS A 86 5.29 -3.56 -0.11
C HIS A 86 4.16 -4.33 0.56
N ILE A 87 4.33 -4.49 1.86
CA ILE A 87 3.33 -5.07 2.75
C ILE A 87 2.82 -3.95 3.64
N ALA A 88 1.51 -3.75 3.66
CA ALA A 88 0.88 -2.75 4.50
C ALA A 88 0.22 -3.40 5.71
N LEU A 89 0.46 -2.82 6.86
CA LEU A 89 -0.08 -3.27 8.14
C LEU A 89 -0.94 -2.16 8.76
N VAL A 90 -2.00 -2.58 9.42
CA VAL A 90 -2.84 -1.66 10.20
C VAL A 90 -2.25 -1.58 11.60
N VAL A 91 -2.05 -0.37 12.10
CA VAL A 91 -1.63 -0.12 13.49
C VAL A 91 -2.73 0.60 14.24
N LYS A 92 -2.72 0.44 15.56
CA LYS A 92 -3.72 1.09 16.43
C LYS A 92 -3.57 2.60 16.43
N ASN A 93 -2.34 3.09 16.48
CA ASN A 93 -2.06 4.51 16.60
C ASN A 93 -0.80 4.86 15.81
N LEU A 94 -0.97 5.67 14.78
CA LEU A 94 0.13 6.01 13.88
C LEU A 94 1.14 6.96 14.53
N VAL A 95 0.69 7.84 15.42
CA VAL A 95 1.58 8.75 16.16
C VAL A 95 2.51 7.93 17.06
N GLU A 96 1.97 6.97 17.79
CA GLU A 96 2.76 6.08 18.65
C GLU A 96 3.69 5.19 17.82
N ALA A 97 3.25 4.75 16.64
CA ALA A 97 4.08 3.97 15.73
C ALA A 97 5.31 4.76 15.28
N LYS A 98 5.13 6.03 14.89
CA LYS A 98 6.25 6.91 14.50
C LYS A 98 7.23 7.08 15.66
N LYS A 99 6.72 7.33 16.85
CA LYS A 99 7.59 7.48 18.04
C LYS A 99 8.39 6.21 18.31
N HIS A 100 7.75 5.06 18.15
CA HIS A 100 8.43 3.78 18.35
C HIS A 100 9.54 3.56 17.33
N LEU A 101 9.28 3.83 16.06
CA LEU A 101 10.28 3.72 14.99
C LEU A 101 11.49 4.62 15.29
N GLU A 102 11.24 5.85 15.74
CA GLU A 102 12.30 6.78 16.14
C GLU A 102 13.10 6.23 17.33
N ALA A 103 12.41 5.67 18.33
CA ALA A 103 13.05 5.14 19.52
C ALA A 103 13.97 3.95 19.24
N VAL A 104 13.63 3.11 18.26
CA VAL A 104 14.44 1.95 17.86
C VAL A 104 15.41 2.25 16.72
N GLY A 105 15.48 3.51 16.27
CA GLY A 105 16.44 3.95 15.27
C GLY A 105 16.11 3.55 13.84
N VAL A 106 14.84 3.30 13.54
CA VAL A 106 14.39 2.99 12.19
C VAL A 106 14.06 4.28 11.46
N ASP A 107 14.70 4.49 10.30
CA ASP A 107 14.41 5.61 9.43
C ASP A 107 13.10 5.35 8.70
N TYR A 108 12.23 6.35 8.65
CA TYR A 108 10.94 6.23 7.98
C TYR A 108 10.60 7.52 7.24
N TRP A 109 9.64 7.42 6.33
CA TRP A 109 9.10 8.60 5.64
C TRP A 109 7.58 8.52 5.58
N VAL A 110 6.95 9.65 5.31
CA VAL A 110 5.49 9.78 5.34
C VAL A 110 5.00 10.38 4.03
N TYR A 111 3.97 9.76 3.48
CA TYR A 111 3.14 10.38 2.45
C TYR A 111 1.80 10.73 3.07
N SER A 112 1.33 11.95 2.80
CA SER A 112 0.03 12.44 3.30
C SER A 112 -0.87 12.76 2.12
N GLY A 113 -2.10 12.27 2.17
CA GLY A 113 -3.11 12.55 1.15
C GLY A 113 -2.96 11.81 -0.16
N LEU A 114 -2.01 10.86 -0.27
CA LEU A 114 -1.77 10.11 -1.52
C LEU A 114 -2.96 9.24 -1.90
N VAL A 115 -3.57 8.58 -0.92
CA VAL A 115 -4.71 7.68 -1.12
C VAL A 115 -6.03 8.25 -0.62
N GLY A 116 -6.06 9.52 -0.27
CA GLY A 116 -7.26 10.21 0.22
C GLY A 116 -6.92 11.34 1.16
N MET A 117 -7.88 12.25 1.37
CA MET A 117 -7.72 13.35 2.31
C MET A 117 -7.56 12.81 3.73
N ASN A 118 -6.67 13.44 4.50
CA ASN A 118 -6.38 13.08 5.89
C ASN A 118 -5.86 11.66 6.08
N SER A 119 -5.31 11.09 5.01
CA SER A 119 -4.72 9.75 5.05
C SER A 119 -3.21 9.87 5.05
N ASP A 120 -2.58 9.40 6.11
CA ASP A 120 -1.12 9.31 6.22
C ASP A 120 -0.68 7.86 6.02
N GLN A 121 0.40 7.71 5.28
CA GLN A 121 1.07 6.43 5.08
C GLN A 121 2.50 6.56 5.58
N VAL A 122 2.89 5.70 6.50
CA VAL A 122 4.25 5.66 7.02
C VAL A 122 4.98 4.48 6.39
N PHE A 123 6.11 4.75 5.77
CA PHE A 123 6.91 3.74 5.07
C PHE A 123 8.27 3.59 5.74
N PHE A 124 8.74 2.37 5.80
CA PHE A 124 10.10 2.06 6.25
C PHE A 124 10.55 0.72 5.66
N GLU A 125 11.84 0.47 5.77
CA GLU A 125 12.42 -0.78 5.26
C GLU A 125 12.94 -1.63 6.39
N ASP A 126 12.87 -2.96 6.22
CA ASP A 126 13.59 -3.86 7.11
C ASP A 126 15.09 -3.86 6.76
N PRO A 127 15.95 -4.57 7.52
CA PRO A 127 17.38 -4.55 7.25
C PRO A 127 17.82 -5.05 5.88
N THR A 128 16.97 -5.77 5.17
CA THR A 128 17.27 -6.28 3.82
C THR A 128 16.58 -5.51 2.70
N GLY A 129 15.90 -4.41 3.04
CA GLY A 129 15.28 -3.52 2.07
C GLY A 129 13.86 -3.86 1.70
N ASN A 130 13.19 -4.74 2.43
CA ASN A 130 11.76 -4.98 2.20
C ASN A 130 10.96 -3.80 2.70
N LEU A 131 10.07 -3.29 1.86
CA LEU A 131 9.28 -2.10 2.17
C LEU A 131 8.01 -2.46 2.93
N PHE A 132 7.79 -1.74 4.02
CA PHE A 132 6.55 -1.81 4.80
C PHE A 132 5.85 -0.47 4.81
N GLU A 133 4.53 -0.54 4.89
CA GLU A 133 3.67 0.61 5.05
C GLU A 133 2.83 0.43 6.30
N LEU A 134 2.64 1.50 7.05
CA LEU A 134 1.72 1.49 8.20
C LEU A 134 0.62 2.50 7.95
N GLN A 135 -0.60 2.09 8.25
CA GLN A 135 -1.77 2.98 8.26
C GLN A 135 -2.57 2.76 9.52
N GLN A 136 -3.27 3.79 9.92
CA GLN A 136 -4.24 3.73 11.01
C GLN A 136 -5.62 3.75 10.40
N THR A 137 -6.49 2.81 10.82
CA THR A 137 -7.88 2.78 10.40
C THR A 137 -8.79 2.96 11.61
N GLY A 138 -9.91 3.57 11.38
CA GLY A 138 -10.95 3.81 12.39
C GLY A 138 -10.73 5.04 13.19
#